data_45388881fa273316a926e7f40c779f37
#
_entry.id   45388881fa273316a926e7f40c779f37
#
_cell.length_a   1.000
_cell.length_b   1.000
_cell.length_c   1.000
_cell.angle_alpha   90.00
_cell.angle_beta   90.00
_cell.angle_gamma   90.00
#
_symmetry.space_group_name_H-M   'P 1'
#
loop_
_entity.id
_entity.type
_entity.pdbx_description
1 polymer ?
#
loop_
_entity_poly.entity_id
_entity_poly.type
_entity_poly.pdbx_seq_one_letter_code
_entity_poly.pdbx_strand_id
1 'polypeptide(L)'
;MSELLFRTEDIPNEEILDLFVETSQDRDVIEKLKSITPIVIVGSRGVGKSFLMKVADEEMHREFQKTGILPVYITFTKSSLLHSSDKQQFTHWMLALICSKIIRQLRRKGLLANVPQSINVLSGGQYNDDMLKIEEAAKRYEESWKNPTDNIETANIPNVDNLKDAIQEICEDLGMKRINLLIDEAAHIFRPEQQRQFFTLFRDLRSPYISCNAAVYPGVTSYGEVFQYSQDATFININRDILSSEYIEKMREIVEKQANSDSKLLSEISRSRNNFEILCYAASGNPRFLLKTIGRAPKLNSSQINEVIREFYKVELLAEHSNLSEKYPGQKGLIDWGRSFIEGFVLPELQRKNNNYLTSDKQTTCFIWIHKDIPQTVKEALRLLEYTGIIQEHGKGIKSSMSEVGTRYLVNLGCLFGQEATPANSSLPVARNITPKRMTEFGMSNPHFAPLVDQIPNFVENDTTEILEKELNKNIEVLDLTNWIIETLRRIDINTVRDILNATEAHLKTAYYVGDKRARLVKSAAIASVYEYLNG
;
A
#
# COMPACT_ATOMS: atom_id res chain seq x y z
N MET A 1 3.15 22.88 24.24
CA MET A 1 2.36 22.00 23.37
C MET A 1 3.04 20.65 23.40
N SER A 2 2.32 19.59 23.76
CA SER A 2 2.80 18.23 23.57
C SER A 2 2.99 18.00 22.08
N GLU A 3 4.09 17.38 21.71
CA GLU A 3 4.37 16.98 20.33
C GLU A 3 3.47 15.81 20.00
N LEU A 4 2.52 15.99 19.07
CA LEU A 4 1.65 14.90 18.61
C LEU A 4 2.47 13.94 17.76
N LEU A 5 2.55 12.69 18.19
CA LEU A 5 3.28 11.64 17.47
C LEU A 5 2.41 11.08 16.35
N PHE A 6 2.78 11.34 15.09
CA PHE A 6 2.04 10.91 13.92
C PHE A 6 2.73 9.81 13.10
N ARG A 7 3.90 9.35 13.56
CA ARG A 7 4.60 8.19 12.99
C ARG A 7 4.72 7.10 14.05
N THR A 8 4.42 5.89 13.66
CA THR A 8 4.51 4.73 14.55
C THR A 8 5.95 4.45 14.98
N GLU A 9 6.92 4.81 14.15
CA GLU A 9 8.35 4.65 14.43
C GLU A 9 8.83 5.57 15.56
N ASP A 10 8.14 6.70 15.79
CA ASP A 10 8.47 7.66 16.83
C ASP A 10 7.86 7.28 18.19
N ILE A 11 7.02 6.24 18.25
CA ILE A 11 6.33 5.78 19.46
C ILE A 11 7.14 4.65 20.11
N PRO A 12 7.54 4.79 21.40
CA PRO A 12 8.14 3.71 22.16
C PRO A 12 7.20 2.48 22.23
N ASN A 13 7.75 1.27 22.12
CA ASN A 13 6.91 0.07 22.14
C ASN A 13 6.09 -0.07 23.42
N GLU A 14 6.61 0.41 24.55
CA GLU A 14 5.95 0.39 25.86
C GLU A 14 4.68 1.25 25.89
N GLU A 15 4.65 2.34 25.13
CA GLU A 15 3.53 3.28 25.07
C GLU A 15 2.48 2.93 24.00
N ILE A 16 2.77 1.92 23.14
CA ILE A 16 1.91 1.62 21.96
C ILE A 16 0.49 1.24 22.39
N LEU A 17 0.35 0.46 23.49
CA LEU A 17 -0.95 0.02 24.00
C LEU A 17 -1.71 1.17 24.69
N ASP A 18 -1.02 2.09 25.31
CA ASP A 18 -1.64 3.24 26.00
C ASP A 18 -2.24 4.21 24.98
N LEU A 19 -1.60 4.35 23.81
CA LEU A 19 -2.06 5.16 22.69
C LEU A 19 -3.10 4.48 21.81
N PHE A 20 -3.34 3.18 22.01
CA PHE A 20 -4.29 2.43 21.20
C PHE A 20 -5.73 2.82 21.52
N VAL A 21 -6.46 3.28 20.50
CA VAL A 21 -7.91 3.51 20.54
C VAL A 21 -8.59 2.33 19.88
N GLU A 22 -9.23 1.53 20.70
CA GLU A 22 -9.88 0.32 20.25
C GLU A 22 -11.20 0.62 19.53
N THR A 23 -11.30 0.17 18.29
CA THR A 23 -12.58 -0.01 17.60
C THR A 23 -12.87 -1.50 17.45
N SER A 24 -14.12 -1.88 17.25
CA SER A 24 -14.46 -3.28 16.98
C SER A 24 -13.73 -3.83 15.76
N GLN A 25 -13.55 -3.01 14.72
CA GLN A 25 -12.79 -3.36 13.53
C GLN A 25 -11.29 -3.56 13.84
N ASP A 26 -10.66 -2.62 14.56
CA ASP A 26 -9.23 -2.70 14.89
C ASP A 26 -8.95 -3.93 15.78
N ARG A 27 -9.82 -4.24 16.75
CA ARG A 27 -9.71 -5.44 17.59
C ARG A 27 -9.81 -6.73 16.78
N ASP A 28 -10.77 -6.83 15.86
CA ASP A 28 -10.91 -7.97 14.96
C ASP A 28 -9.65 -8.18 14.10
N VAL A 29 -9.05 -7.10 13.60
CA VAL A 29 -7.79 -7.15 12.85
C VAL A 29 -6.65 -7.66 13.73
N ILE A 30 -6.50 -7.15 14.96
CA ILE A 30 -5.45 -7.57 15.89
C ILE A 30 -5.59 -9.06 16.22
N GLU A 31 -6.80 -9.53 16.55
CA GLU A 31 -7.01 -10.96 16.86
C GLU A 31 -6.73 -11.85 15.65
N LYS A 32 -7.05 -11.41 14.44
CA LYS A 32 -6.69 -12.12 13.21
C LYS A 32 -5.18 -12.14 12.98
N LEU A 33 -4.45 -11.04 13.22
CA LEU A 33 -2.99 -10.99 13.14
C LEU A 33 -2.31 -11.95 14.14
N LYS A 34 -2.93 -12.21 15.29
CA LYS A 34 -2.45 -13.17 16.31
C LYS A 34 -2.78 -14.62 15.92
N SER A 35 -3.67 -14.85 14.96
CA SER A 35 -4.09 -16.20 14.54
C SER A 35 -3.03 -16.90 13.69
N ILE A 36 -3.30 -18.17 13.31
CA ILE A 36 -2.44 -18.93 12.38
C ILE A 36 -2.74 -18.59 10.91
N THR A 37 -3.93 -18.05 10.63
CA THR A 37 -4.36 -17.73 9.28
C THR A 37 -3.55 -16.55 8.73
N PRO A 38 -2.96 -16.64 7.54
CA PRO A 38 -2.23 -15.54 6.96
C PRO A 38 -3.13 -14.33 6.67
N ILE A 39 -2.72 -13.17 7.15
CA ILE A 39 -3.47 -11.91 6.99
C ILE A 39 -2.63 -10.90 6.21
N VAL A 40 -3.26 -10.26 5.23
CA VAL A 40 -2.68 -9.10 4.54
C VAL A 40 -3.55 -7.88 4.81
N ILE A 41 -3.01 -6.94 5.61
CA ILE A 41 -3.69 -5.68 5.87
C ILE A 41 -3.35 -4.65 4.78
N VAL A 42 -4.39 -4.06 4.20
CA VAL A 42 -4.28 -3.08 3.12
C VAL A 42 -4.79 -1.73 3.59
N GLY A 43 -4.08 -0.67 3.25
CA GLY A 43 -4.53 0.69 3.56
C GLY A 43 -3.54 1.74 3.07
N SER A 44 -4.00 2.97 2.83
CA SER A 44 -3.15 4.07 2.40
C SER A 44 -2.10 4.44 3.47
N ARG A 45 -1.17 5.31 3.09
CA ARG A 45 -0.13 5.75 4.03
C ARG A 45 -0.74 6.55 5.19
N GLY A 46 -0.43 6.16 6.44
CA GLY A 46 -0.89 6.87 7.64
C GLY A 46 -2.21 6.39 8.24
N VAL A 47 -2.88 5.37 7.66
CA VAL A 47 -4.15 4.84 8.22
C VAL A 47 -3.99 3.97 9.46
N GLY A 48 -2.74 3.59 9.82
CA GLY A 48 -2.45 2.86 11.06
C GLY A 48 -2.03 1.40 10.88
N LYS A 49 -1.66 0.93 9.67
CA LYS A 49 -1.19 -0.46 9.45
C LYS A 49 -0.08 -0.88 10.42
N SER A 50 1.03 -0.13 10.41
CA SER A 50 2.19 -0.39 11.29
C SER A 50 1.82 -0.33 12.76
N PHE A 51 0.89 0.57 13.12
CA PHE A 51 0.42 0.72 14.49
C PHE A 51 -0.33 -0.53 14.97
N LEU A 52 -1.31 -1.04 14.18
CA LEU A 52 -2.04 -2.26 14.52
C LEU A 52 -1.13 -3.49 14.58
N MET A 53 -0.15 -3.59 13.69
CA MET A 53 0.85 -4.66 13.76
C MET A 53 1.69 -4.59 15.03
N LYS A 54 2.13 -3.40 15.44
CA LYS A 54 2.88 -3.22 16.69
C LYS A 54 2.03 -3.47 17.94
N VAL A 55 0.73 -3.15 17.91
CA VAL A 55 -0.20 -3.53 18.99
C VAL A 55 -0.28 -5.05 19.09
N ALA A 56 -0.46 -5.76 17.98
CA ALA A 56 -0.49 -7.22 17.95
C ALA A 56 0.86 -7.83 18.44
N ASP A 57 1.99 -7.25 18.02
CA ASP A 57 3.34 -7.62 18.44
C ASP A 57 3.50 -7.52 19.97
N GLU A 58 3.16 -6.36 20.54
CA GLU A 58 3.29 -6.12 21.98
C GLU A 58 2.34 -7.00 22.81
N GLU A 59 1.09 -7.19 22.39
CA GLU A 59 0.16 -8.11 23.06
C GLU A 59 0.70 -9.54 23.06
N MET A 60 1.18 -10.05 21.92
CA MET A 60 1.79 -11.39 21.85
C MET A 60 3.06 -11.50 22.70
N HIS A 61 3.87 -10.44 22.79
CA HIS A 61 5.03 -10.41 23.66
C HIS A 61 4.66 -10.54 25.14
N ARG A 62 3.58 -9.89 25.58
CA ARG A 62 3.06 -10.01 26.97
C ARG A 62 2.45 -11.38 27.23
N GLU A 63 1.80 -11.97 26.23
CA GLU A 63 1.14 -13.26 26.35
C GLU A 63 2.06 -14.46 26.04
N PHE A 64 3.33 -14.25 25.69
CA PHE A 64 4.24 -15.30 25.22
C PHE A 64 4.34 -16.51 26.16
N GLN A 65 4.50 -16.28 27.45
CA GLN A 65 4.61 -17.36 28.45
C GLN A 65 3.36 -18.26 28.49
N LYS A 66 2.19 -17.69 28.15
CA LYS A 66 0.91 -18.42 28.18
C LYS A 66 0.62 -19.10 26.85
N THR A 67 0.97 -18.45 25.75
CA THR A 67 0.55 -18.88 24.40
C THR A 67 1.60 -19.67 23.65
N GLY A 68 2.88 -19.49 23.99
CA GLY A 68 4.02 -20.05 23.25
C GLY A 68 4.20 -19.46 21.85
N ILE A 69 3.54 -18.32 21.52
CA ILE A 69 3.63 -17.67 20.22
C ILE A 69 4.69 -16.58 20.28
N LEU A 70 5.78 -16.73 19.53
CA LEU A 70 6.85 -15.73 19.45
C LEU A 70 6.56 -14.76 18.30
N PRO A 71 6.23 -13.48 18.55
CA PRO A 71 6.09 -12.50 17.50
C PRO A 71 7.46 -12.02 17.02
N VAL A 72 7.55 -11.79 15.71
CA VAL A 72 8.75 -11.25 15.06
C VAL A 72 8.33 -10.16 14.09
N TYR A 73 8.51 -8.90 14.50
CA TYR A 73 8.21 -7.74 13.68
C TYR A 73 9.37 -7.42 12.74
N ILE A 74 9.08 -7.33 11.44
CA ILE A 74 10.05 -7.12 10.35
C ILE A 74 9.55 -5.98 9.47
N THR A 75 10.44 -5.14 8.98
CA THR A 75 10.11 -4.10 7.98
C THR A 75 11.01 -4.23 6.77
N PHE A 76 10.43 -4.11 5.56
CA PHE A 76 11.15 -4.19 4.29
C PHE A 76 11.42 -2.81 3.65
N THR A 77 11.53 -1.78 4.48
CA THR A 77 11.79 -0.39 4.04
C THR A 77 13.02 -0.22 3.16
N LYS A 78 14.03 -1.08 3.34
CA LYS A 78 15.30 -1.01 2.59
C LYS A 78 15.30 -1.77 1.27
N SER A 79 14.18 -2.34 0.86
CA SER A 79 14.05 -3.08 -0.41
C SER A 79 14.45 -2.27 -1.65
N SER A 80 14.33 -0.94 -1.59
CA SER A 80 14.75 -0.03 -2.66
C SER A 80 16.28 0.10 -2.84
N LEU A 81 17.07 -0.36 -1.86
CA LEU A 81 18.54 -0.28 -1.89
C LEU A 81 19.21 -1.50 -2.52
N LEU A 82 18.42 -2.50 -2.93
CA LEU A 82 18.94 -3.75 -3.48
C LEU A 82 19.30 -3.56 -4.97
N HIS A 83 20.59 -3.63 -5.29
CA HIS A 83 21.14 -3.44 -6.63
C HIS A 83 22.26 -4.45 -6.96
N SER A 84 22.17 -5.68 -6.43
CA SER A 84 23.17 -6.72 -6.75
C SER A 84 22.88 -7.38 -8.09
N SER A 85 23.88 -8.09 -8.64
CA SER A 85 23.76 -8.89 -9.85
C SER A 85 22.94 -10.18 -9.67
N ASP A 86 22.60 -10.53 -8.44
CA ASP A 86 21.77 -11.70 -8.10
C ASP A 86 20.32 -11.48 -8.54
N LYS A 87 19.82 -12.29 -9.45
CA LYS A 87 18.41 -12.24 -9.93
C LYS A 87 17.38 -12.50 -8.83
N GLN A 88 17.76 -13.21 -7.77
CA GLN A 88 16.91 -13.51 -6.61
C GLN A 88 17.29 -12.67 -5.38
N GLN A 89 17.98 -11.56 -5.57
CA GLN A 89 18.49 -10.71 -4.49
C GLN A 89 17.41 -10.34 -3.45
N PHE A 90 16.21 -10.05 -3.90
CA PHE A 90 15.13 -9.68 -2.99
C PHE A 90 14.68 -10.88 -2.12
N THR A 91 14.55 -12.06 -2.71
CA THR A 91 14.20 -13.29 -1.98
C THR A 91 15.30 -13.68 -0.98
N HIS A 92 16.56 -13.66 -1.40
CA HIS A 92 17.69 -13.97 -0.51
C HIS A 92 17.82 -12.95 0.63
N TRP A 93 17.65 -11.67 0.33
CA TRP A 93 17.64 -10.63 1.37
C TRP A 93 16.48 -10.80 2.37
N MET A 94 15.26 -11.09 1.88
CA MET A 94 14.12 -11.34 2.76
C MET A 94 14.38 -12.51 3.70
N LEU A 95 14.87 -13.65 3.19
CA LEU A 95 15.21 -14.82 3.99
C LEU A 95 16.28 -14.52 5.03
N ALA A 96 17.36 -13.84 4.62
CA ALA A 96 18.42 -13.45 5.54
C ALA A 96 17.91 -12.52 6.65
N LEU A 97 17.06 -11.56 6.32
CA LEU A 97 16.47 -10.63 7.29
C LEU A 97 15.51 -11.34 8.23
N ILE A 98 14.66 -12.25 7.74
CA ILE A 98 13.75 -13.06 8.55
C ILE A 98 14.54 -13.89 9.57
N CYS A 99 15.57 -14.63 9.12
CA CYS A 99 16.42 -15.44 10.00
C CYS A 99 17.08 -14.58 11.09
N SER A 100 17.70 -13.47 10.71
CA SER A 100 18.34 -12.52 11.64
C SER A 100 17.36 -12.02 12.70
N LYS A 101 16.15 -11.62 12.30
CA LYS A 101 15.13 -11.13 13.23
C LYS A 101 14.60 -12.19 14.16
N ILE A 102 14.42 -13.43 13.70
CA ILE A 102 14.04 -14.57 14.54
C ILE A 102 15.12 -14.82 15.62
N ILE A 103 16.38 -14.92 15.25
CA ILE A 103 17.48 -15.13 16.20
C ILE A 103 17.51 -14.02 17.26
N ARG A 104 17.40 -12.76 16.82
CA ARG A 104 17.37 -11.61 17.75
C ARG A 104 16.20 -11.69 18.74
N GLN A 105 15.03 -12.14 18.32
CA GLN A 105 13.88 -12.27 19.23
C GLN A 105 14.05 -13.46 20.20
N LEU A 106 14.56 -14.60 19.75
CA LEU A 106 14.91 -15.73 20.61
C LEU A 106 15.92 -15.30 21.69
N ARG A 107 16.94 -14.54 21.29
CA ARG A 107 17.96 -13.98 22.18
C ARG A 107 17.36 -13.03 23.22
N ARG A 108 16.52 -12.08 22.78
CA ARG A 108 15.83 -11.12 23.66
C ARG A 108 14.93 -11.79 24.69
N LYS A 109 14.34 -12.94 24.37
CA LYS A 109 13.50 -13.73 25.27
C LYS A 109 14.33 -14.69 26.17
N GLY A 110 15.66 -14.70 26.03
CA GLY A 110 16.54 -15.59 26.81
C GLY A 110 16.40 -17.08 26.44
N LEU A 111 15.83 -17.38 25.27
CA LEU A 111 15.55 -18.75 24.83
C LEU A 111 16.79 -19.48 24.30
N LEU A 112 17.89 -18.78 24.07
CA LEU A 112 19.16 -19.34 23.55
C LEU A 112 20.16 -19.68 24.65
N ALA A 113 19.74 -19.84 25.90
CA ALA A 113 20.60 -20.36 26.98
C ALA A 113 21.08 -21.78 26.68
N ASN A 114 20.20 -22.62 26.11
CA ASN A 114 20.51 -23.92 25.51
C ASN A 114 20.26 -23.79 24.00
N VAL A 115 21.32 -23.59 23.25
CA VAL A 115 21.23 -23.32 21.80
C VAL A 115 20.82 -24.58 21.03
N PRO A 116 19.63 -24.62 20.38
CA PRO A 116 19.26 -25.74 19.52
C PRO A 116 20.25 -25.88 18.36
N GLN A 117 20.52 -27.11 17.90
CA GLN A 117 21.48 -27.33 16.80
C GLN A 117 20.99 -26.69 15.49
N SER A 118 19.70 -26.69 15.27
CA SER A 118 19.03 -26.10 14.10
C SER A 118 19.17 -24.57 14.00
N ILE A 119 19.57 -23.88 15.08
CA ILE A 119 19.89 -22.44 15.03
C ILE A 119 21.03 -22.14 14.05
N ASN A 120 21.93 -23.11 13.79
CA ASN A 120 23.01 -22.97 12.83
C ASN A 120 22.50 -22.74 11.40
N VAL A 121 21.34 -23.26 11.06
CA VAL A 121 20.68 -23.02 9.76
C VAL A 121 20.27 -21.56 9.64
N LEU A 122 19.65 -21.01 10.69
CA LEU A 122 19.20 -19.61 10.71
C LEU A 122 20.38 -18.62 10.76
N SER A 123 21.50 -19.00 11.41
CA SER A 123 22.69 -18.14 11.54
C SER A 123 23.57 -18.11 10.27
N GLY A 124 23.27 -18.98 9.30
CA GLY A 124 24.08 -19.13 8.08
C GLY A 124 25.40 -19.85 8.33
N GLY A 125 25.49 -20.66 9.38
CA GLY A 125 26.68 -21.41 9.79
C GLY A 125 26.72 -21.62 11.30
N GLN A 126 27.87 -21.96 11.85
CA GLN A 126 27.99 -22.16 13.29
C GLN A 126 27.54 -20.88 14.05
N TYR A 127 26.60 -21.05 14.96
CA TYR A 127 26.07 -19.97 15.78
C TYR A 127 27.17 -19.35 16.65
N ASN A 128 27.31 -18.04 16.55
CA ASN A 128 28.20 -17.23 17.38
C ASN A 128 27.44 -15.93 17.73
N ASP A 129 27.38 -15.57 19.00
CA ASP A 129 26.68 -14.38 19.48
C ASP A 129 27.25 -13.07 18.93
N ASP A 130 28.55 -13.01 18.65
CA ASP A 130 29.22 -11.79 18.24
C ASP A 130 29.10 -11.51 16.74
N MET A 131 28.90 -12.54 15.90
CA MET A 131 28.90 -12.39 14.47
C MET A 131 28.07 -13.47 13.75
N LEU A 132 26.92 -13.08 13.25
CA LEU A 132 26.04 -13.94 12.46
C LEU A 132 26.29 -13.72 10.97
N LYS A 133 26.70 -14.76 10.25
CA LYS A 133 26.90 -14.69 8.78
C LYS A 133 25.64 -14.25 8.05
N ILE A 134 24.48 -14.64 8.55
CA ILE A 134 23.17 -14.24 7.98
C ILE A 134 22.91 -12.73 8.10
N GLU A 135 23.36 -12.09 9.20
CA GLU A 135 23.25 -10.64 9.37
C GLU A 135 24.20 -9.90 8.42
N GLU A 136 25.40 -10.44 8.23
CA GLU A 136 26.36 -9.90 7.26
C GLU A 136 25.81 -10.00 5.84
N ALA A 137 25.21 -11.14 5.46
CA ALA A 137 24.58 -11.31 4.15
C ALA A 137 23.45 -10.30 3.94
N ALA A 138 22.54 -10.14 4.92
CA ALA A 138 21.47 -9.14 4.83
C ALA A 138 22.01 -7.72 4.66
N LYS A 139 23.06 -7.36 5.42
CA LYS A 139 23.69 -6.05 5.34
C LYS A 139 24.37 -5.82 3.99
N ARG A 140 25.06 -6.81 3.42
CA ARG A 140 25.69 -6.71 2.09
C ARG A 140 24.63 -6.45 1.00
N TYR A 141 23.48 -7.11 1.07
CA TYR A 141 22.35 -6.79 0.15
C TYR A 141 21.89 -5.33 0.32
N GLU A 142 21.70 -4.85 1.55
CA GLU A 142 21.28 -3.47 1.83
C GLU A 142 22.30 -2.43 1.38
N GLU A 143 23.58 -2.79 1.28
CA GLU A 143 24.68 -1.94 0.82
C GLU A 143 25.06 -2.16 -0.66
N SER A 144 24.37 -3.08 -1.37
CA SER A 144 24.70 -3.44 -2.77
C SER A 144 24.59 -2.28 -3.76
N TRP A 145 23.82 -1.23 -3.44
CA TRP A 145 23.78 -0.01 -4.24
C TRP A 145 25.12 0.73 -4.32
N LYS A 146 26.04 0.50 -3.35
CA LYS A 146 27.40 1.09 -3.37
C LYS A 146 28.31 0.36 -4.35
N ASN A 147 28.19 -0.98 -4.42
CA ASN A 147 28.99 -1.87 -5.25
C ASN A 147 28.12 -2.96 -5.88
N PRO A 148 27.39 -2.67 -6.96
CA PRO A 148 26.45 -3.62 -7.56
C PRO A 148 27.06 -4.92 -8.10
N THR A 149 28.38 -4.91 -8.34
CA THR A 149 29.15 -6.06 -8.87
C THR A 149 29.70 -6.98 -7.79
N ASP A 150 29.56 -6.63 -6.50
CA ASP A 150 30.04 -7.48 -5.41
C ASP A 150 29.27 -8.82 -5.40
N ASN A 151 30.04 -9.92 -5.36
CA ASN A 151 29.46 -11.25 -5.24
C ASN A 151 29.05 -11.50 -3.77
N ILE A 152 27.75 -11.57 -3.53
CA ILE A 152 27.22 -11.88 -2.21
C ILE A 152 27.11 -13.40 -2.08
N GLU A 153 27.72 -13.95 -1.03
CA GLU A 153 27.73 -15.40 -0.78
C GLU A 153 26.35 -15.88 -0.34
N THR A 154 25.62 -16.50 -1.26
CA THR A 154 24.26 -17.00 -1.02
C THR A 154 24.22 -18.37 -0.34
N ALA A 155 25.34 -19.11 -0.31
CA ALA A 155 25.43 -20.44 0.28
C ALA A 155 25.08 -20.48 1.79
N ASN A 156 25.22 -19.34 2.48
CA ASN A 156 24.90 -19.21 3.90
C ASN A 156 23.43 -18.84 4.16
N ILE A 157 22.62 -18.63 3.12
CA ILE A 157 21.21 -18.28 3.25
C ILE A 157 20.38 -19.55 3.07
N PRO A 158 19.55 -19.95 4.07
CA PRO A 158 18.73 -21.14 3.94
C PRO A 158 17.68 -20.95 2.84
N ASN A 159 17.36 -22.03 2.13
CA ASN A 159 16.15 -22.06 1.32
C ASN A 159 14.91 -22.16 2.23
N VAL A 160 13.71 -22.01 1.65
CA VAL A 160 12.46 -21.98 2.40
C VAL A 160 12.20 -23.28 3.16
N ASP A 161 12.50 -24.44 2.57
CA ASP A 161 12.25 -25.73 3.20
C ASP A 161 13.19 -25.96 4.40
N ASN A 162 14.49 -25.71 4.23
CA ASN A 162 15.46 -25.77 5.34
C ASN A 162 15.11 -24.78 6.47
N LEU A 163 14.59 -23.60 6.13
CA LEU A 163 14.13 -22.63 7.12
C LEU A 163 12.93 -23.16 7.91
N LYS A 164 11.95 -23.76 7.23
CA LYS A 164 10.75 -24.33 7.88
C LYS A 164 11.11 -25.48 8.79
N ASP A 165 11.95 -26.40 8.33
CA ASP A 165 12.42 -27.53 9.12
C ASP A 165 13.18 -27.06 10.39
N ALA A 166 14.10 -26.11 10.21
CA ALA A 166 14.83 -25.54 11.35
C ALA A 166 13.91 -24.82 12.36
N ILE A 167 12.89 -24.10 11.88
CA ILE A 167 11.92 -23.45 12.77
C ILE A 167 11.07 -24.49 13.52
N GLN A 168 10.66 -25.57 12.86
CA GLN A 168 9.95 -26.66 13.52
C GLN A 168 10.78 -27.23 14.65
N GLU A 169 12.03 -27.64 14.41
CA GLU A 169 12.94 -28.18 15.43
C GLU A 169 13.15 -27.18 16.57
N ILE A 170 13.39 -25.90 16.29
CA ILE A 170 13.55 -24.84 17.30
C ILE A 170 12.28 -24.73 18.16
N CYS A 171 11.10 -24.75 17.56
CA CYS A 171 9.84 -24.69 18.30
C CYS A 171 9.65 -25.89 19.21
N GLU A 172 9.96 -27.09 18.73
CA GLU A 172 9.88 -28.35 19.52
C GLU A 172 10.90 -28.35 20.68
N ASP A 173 12.15 -28.01 20.40
CA ASP A 173 13.23 -27.97 21.42
C ASP A 173 12.98 -26.93 22.52
N LEU A 174 12.41 -25.77 22.16
CA LEU A 174 12.16 -24.66 23.09
C LEU A 174 10.72 -24.66 23.66
N GLY A 175 9.90 -25.66 23.32
CA GLY A 175 8.51 -25.74 23.78
C GLY A 175 7.63 -24.60 23.33
N MET A 176 7.94 -24.00 22.18
CA MET A 176 7.14 -22.92 21.57
C MET A 176 6.05 -23.49 20.67
N LYS A 177 4.93 -22.78 20.59
CA LYS A 177 3.83 -23.18 19.69
C LYS A 177 4.13 -22.85 18.24
N ARG A 178 4.60 -21.62 17.98
CA ARG A 178 4.96 -21.12 16.63
C ARG A 178 5.64 -19.76 16.69
N ILE A 179 6.24 -19.38 15.57
CA ILE A 179 6.70 -18.02 15.27
C ILE A 179 5.62 -17.30 14.46
N ASN A 180 5.29 -16.07 14.84
CA ASN A 180 4.36 -15.21 14.12
C ASN A 180 5.13 -14.04 13.48
N LEU A 181 5.27 -14.08 12.16
CA LEU A 181 5.93 -13.03 11.38
C LEU A 181 4.93 -11.89 11.10
N LEU A 182 5.29 -10.69 11.50
CA LEU A 182 4.57 -9.45 11.22
C LEU A 182 5.41 -8.59 10.28
N ILE A 183 5.13 -8.65 8.98
CA ILE A 183 5.95 -8.04 7.93
C ILE A 183 5.33 -6.72 7.49
N ASP A 184 5.93 -5.62 7.90
CA ASP A 184 5.50 -4.28 7.51
C ASP A 184 6.22 -3.79 6.25
N GLU A 185 5.55 -2.93 5.47
CA GLU A 185 6.01 -2.48 4.16
C GLU A 185 6.47 -3.63 3.25
N ALA A 186 5.68 -4.71 3.28
CA ALA A 186 6.03 -6.01 2.74
C ALA A 186 6.26 -6.03 1.23
N ALA A 187 5.55 -5.18 0.48
CA ALA A 187 5.65 -5.14 -0.97
C ALA A 187 5.65 -3.70 -1.49
N HIS A 188 6.69 -3.37 -2.26
CA HIS A 188 6.83 -2.05 -2.85
C HIS A 188 5.89 -1.87 -4.04
N ILE A 189 5.04 -0.83 -4.04
CA ILE A 189 4.00 -0.64 -5.07
C ILE A 189 4.54 -0.37 -6.47
N PHE A 190 5.77 0.16 -6.56
CA PHE A 190 6.41 0.52 -7.82
C PHE A 190 7.33 -0.59 -8.37
N ARG A 191 7.41 -1.75 -7.71
CA ARG A 191 8.29 -2.87 -8.09
C ARG A 191 7.51 -4.18 -8.17
N PRO A 192 6.82 -4.45 -9.29
CA PRO A 192 6.02 -5.66 -9.48
C PRO A 192 6.79 -6.96 -9.28
N GLU A 193 8.06 -7.01 -9.71
CA GLU A 193 8.90 -8.19 -9.49
C GLU A 193 9.13 -8.49 -8.01
N GLN A 194 9.40 -7.46 -7.20
CA GLN A 194 9.51 -7.62 -5.74
C GLN A 194 8.18 -8.06 -5.12
N GLN A 195 7.04 -7.58 -5.64
CA GLN A 195 5.73 -8.03 -5.20
C GLN A 195 5.56 -9.54 -5.45
N ARG A 196 5.87 -10.00 -6.66
CA ARG A 196 5.78 -11.44 -7.03
C ARG A 196 6.68 -12.29 -6.15
N GLN A 197 7.93 -11.89 -5.96
CA GLN A 197 8.88 -12.61 -5.09
C GLN A 197 8.39 -12.63 -3.64
N PHE A 198 7.87 -11.52 -3.12
CA PHE A 198 7.31 -11.46 -1.78
C PHE A 198 6.13 -12.41 -1.60
N PHE A 199 5.11 -12.35 -2.48
CA PHE A 199 3.92 -13.18 -2.32
C PHE A 199 4.22 -14.67 -2.53
N THR A 200 5.19 -15.02 -3.37
CA THR A 200 5.70 -16.39 -3.47
C THR A 200 6.29 -16.85 -2.16
N LEU A 201 7.21 -16.08 -1.58
CA LEU A 201 7.82 -16.40 -0.28
C LEU A 201 6.78 -16.45 0.85
N PHE A 202 5.87 -15.47 0.89
CA PHE A 202 4.80 -15.39 1.91
C PHE A 202 3.93 -16.64 1.93
N ARG A 203 3.57 -17.17 0.77
CA ARG A 203 2.83 -18.43 0.63
C ARG A 203 3.67 -19.63 1.07
N ASP A 204 4.93 -19.69 0.62
CA ASP A 204 5.80 -20.85 0.81
C ASP A 204 6.29 -21.00 2.25
N LEU A 205 6.39 -19.91 3.01
CA LEU A 205 6.72 -19.92 4.45
C LEU A 205 5.61 -20.52 5.33
N ARG A 206 4.41 -20.68 4.81
CA ARG A 206 3.28 -21.19 5.61
C ARG A 206 3.56 -22.60 6.14
N SER A 207 3.45 -22.78 7.46
CA SER A 207 3.57 -24.07 8.15
C SER A 207 2.79 -24.06 9.48
N PRO A 208 2.63 -25.20 10.18
CA PRO A 208 2.05 -25.22 11.53
C PRO A 208 2.85 -24.39 12.55
N TYR A 209 4.15 -24.20 12.31
CA TYR A 209 5.08 -23.51 13.19
C TYR A 209 5.38 -22.06 12.76
N ILE A 210 4.84 -21.62 11.60
CA ILE A 210 5.03 -20.26 11.09
C ILE A 210 3.68 -19.69 10.65
N SER A 211 3.26 -18.57 11.25
CA SER A 211 2.20 -17.72 10.71
C SER A 211 2.81 -16.47 10.10
N CYS A 212 2.34 -16.09 8.89
CA CYS A 212 2.82 -14.92 8.18
C CYS A 212 1.70 -13.89 8.05
N ASN A 213 2.00 -12.64 8.43
CA ASN A 213 1.11 -11.51 8.26
C ASN A 213 1.86 -10.39 7.55
N ALA A 214 1.18 -9.65 6.69
CA ALA A 214 1.80 -8.59 5.92
C ALA A 214 0.98 -7.30 5.96
N ALA A 215 1.66 -6.15 5.92
CA ALA A 215 1.05 -4.86 5.65
C ALA A 215 1.51 -4.36 4.28
N VAL A 216 0.53 -4.02 3.43
CA VAL A 216 0.80 -3.52 2.09
C VAL A 216 0.03 -2.23 1.82
N TYR A 217 0.50 -1.46 0.85
CA TYR A 217 -0.22 -0.29 0.35
C TYR A 217 -1.30 -0.71 -0.67
N PRO A 218 -2.35 0.12 -0.87
CA PRO A 218 -3.24 -0.05 -2.02
C PRO A 218 -2.44 -0.01 -3.32
N GLY A 219 -2.88 -0.78 -4.31
CA GLY A 219 -2.21 -0.83 -5.61
C GLY A 219 -1.12 -1.89 -5.75
N VAL A 220 -0.88 -2.70 -4.73
CA VAL A 220 -0.17 -3.97 -4.92
C VAL A 220 -1.08 -4.91 -5.71
N THR A 221 -0.65 -5.31 -6.91
CA THR A 221 -1.45 -6.07 -7.88
C THR A 221 -0.72 -7.27 -8.46
N SER A 222 0.60 -7.33 -8.34
CA SER A 222 1.43 -8.38 -8.91
C SER A 222 1.71 -9.48 -7.88
N TYR A 223 0.79 -10.44 -7.80
CA TYR A 223 0.88 -11.54 -6.82
C TYR A 223 1.71 -12.74 -7.32
N GLY A 224 2.09 -12.75 -8.60
CA GLY A 224 2.74 -13.91 -9.24
C GLY A 224 1.75 -15.01 -9.63
N GLU A 225 2.28 -16.06 -10.27
CA GLU A 225 1.45 -17.15 -10.80
C GLU A 225 0.94 -18.12 -9.73
N VAL A 226 1.69 -18.25 -8.65
CA VAL A 226 1.47 -19.29 -7.63
C VAL A 226 0.61 -18.83 -6.46
N PHE A 227 0.58 -17.52 -6.16
CA PHE A 227 -0.21 -16.97 -5.06
C PHE A 227 -1.67 -16.77 -5.49
N GLN A 228 -2.60 -17.35 -4.74
CA GLN A 228 -4.04 -17.23 -4.98
C GLN A 228 -4.68 -16.30 -3.97
N TYR A 229 -5.01 -15.09 -4.40
CA TYR A 229 -5.52 -13.98 -3.58
C TYR A 229 -6.63 -14.39 -2.58
N SER A 230 -7.56 -15.25 -2.99
CA SER A 230 -8.70 -15.66 -2.17
C SER A 230 -8.46 -16.89 -1.30
N GLN A 231 -7.34 -17.61 -1.50
CA GLN A 231 -7.06 -18.88 -0.83
C GLN A 231 -5.84 -18.82 0.10
N ASP A 232 -4.82 -18.06 -0.29
CA ASP A 232 -3.55 -18.06 0.44
C ASP A 232 -3.50 -17.05 1.58
N ALA A 233 -4.36 -16.01 1.56
CA ALA A 233 -4.46 -15.04 2.64
C ALA A 233 -5.84 -14.41 2.75
N THR A 234 -6.14 -13.86 3.92
CA THR A 234 -7.29 -12.97 4.12
C THR A 234 -6.84 -11.53 3.99
N PHE A 235 -7.34 -10.83 2.97
CA PHE A 235 -7.07 -9.40 2.77
C PHE A 235 -8.07 -8.55 3.56
N ILE A 236 -7.56 -7.64 4.38
CA ILE A 236 -8.38 -6.77 5.22
C ILE A 236 -8.03 -5.32 4.90
N ASN A 237 -9.01 -4.57 4.41
CA ASN A 237 -8.88 -3.12 4.27
C ASN A 237 -9.14 -2.46 5.63
N ILE A 238 -8.17 -1.68 6.11
CA ILE A 238 -8.26 -1.01 7.41
C ILE A 238 -8.61 0.48 7.32
N ASN A 239 -9.11 0.91 6.16
CA ASN A 239 -9.61 2.27 6.01
C ASN A 239 -10.83 2.49 6.91
N ARG A 240 -10.84 3.60 7.66
CA ARG A 240 -11.97 3.96 8.52
C ARG A 240 -13.11 4.50 7.69
N ASP A 241 -14.33 3.99 7.94
CA ASP A 241 -15.53 4.45 7.25
C ASP A 241 -15.99 5.81 7.82
N ILE A 242 -15.91 6.85 7.00
CA ILE A 242 -16.38 8.20 7.36
C ILE A 242 -17.89 8.30 7.56
N LEU A 243 -18.66 7.29 7.10
CA LEU A 243 -20.11 7.22 7.24
C LEU A 243 -20.54 6.52 8.54
N SER A 244 -19.60 5.93 9.28
CA SER A 244 -19.89 5.32 10.58
C SER A 244 -20.37 6.38 11.58
N SER A 245 -21.39 6.05 12.35
CA SER A 245 -21.89 6.92 13.43
C SER A 245 -20.85 7.19 14.52
N GLU A 246 -19.89 6.27 14.71
CA GLU A 246 -18.81 6.38 15.70
C GLU A 246 -17.57 7.10 15.15
N TYR A 247 -17.55 7.45 13.85
CA TYR A 247 -16.35 7.95 13.18
C TYR A 247 -15.72 9.14 13.90
N ILE A 248 -16.50 10.20 14.16
CA ILE A 248 -15.99 11.43 14.79
C ILE A 248 -15.54 11.18 16.23
N GLU A 249 -16.25 10.34 16.97
CA GLU A 249 -15.90 9.96 18.34
C GLU A 249 -14.57 9.22 18.38
N LYS A 250 -14.37 8.22 17.51
CA LYS A 250 -13.12 7.46 17.46
C LYS A 250 -11.93 8.31 16.99
N MET A 251 -12.14 9.19 16.03
CA MET A 251 -11.11 10.16 15.63
C MET A 251 -10.76 11.13 16.76
N ARG A 252 -11.73 11.52 17.59
CA ARG A 252 -11.51 12.33 18.79
C ARG A 252 -10.69 11.57 19.83
N GLU A 253 -11.06 10.34 20.17
CA GLU A 253 -10.34 9.52 21.13
C GLU A 253 -8.84 9.37 20.77
N ILE A 254 -8.52 9.21 19.45
CA ILE A 254 -7.13 9.16 18.98
C ILE A 254 -6.37 10.44 19.35
N VAL A 255 -6.99 11.60 19.12
CA VAL A 255 -6.35 12.89 19.44
C VAL A 255 -6.24 13.08 20.93
N GLU A 256 -7.29 12.75 21.70
CA GLU A 256 -7.32 12.91 23.15
C GLU A 256 -6.25 12.05 23.83
N LYS A 257 -6.04 10.81 23.40
CA LYS A 257 -4.95 9.97 23.91
C LYS A 257 -3.57 10.54 23.62
N GLN A 258 -3.35 11.03 22.40
CA GLN A 258 -2.10 11.67 22.02
C GLN A 258 -1.86 13.00 22.75
N ALA A 259 -2.93 13.76 23.01
CA ALA A 259 -2.88 15.08 23.66
C ALA A 259 -3.07 15.01 25.19
N ASN A 260 -2.98 13.85 25.81
CA ASN A 260 -3.33 13.62 27.23
C ASN A 260 -2.66 14.64 28.20
N SER A 261 -1.47 15.13 27.89
CA SER A 261 -0.74 16.13 28.67
C SER A 261 -1.06 17.59 28.28
N ASP A 262 -1.82 17.83 27.19
CA ASP A 262 -2.12 19.17 26.67
C ASP A 262 -3.57 19.59 26.97
N SER A 263 -3.80 20.02 28.21
CA SER A 263 -5.11 20.49 28.67
C SER A 263 -5.68 21.65 27.84
N LYS A 264 -4.81 22.47 27.21
CA LYS A 264 -5.25 23.58 26.35
C LYS A 264 -5.86 23.07 25.07
N LEU A 265 -5.20 22.13 24.40
CA LEU A 265 -5.72 21.51 23.18
C LEU A 265 -7.05 20.77 23.45
N LEU A 266 -7.13 20.00 24.54
CA LEU A 266 -8.37 19.32 24.94
C LEU A 266 -9.53 20.29 25.21
N SER A 267 -9.23 21.42 25.83
CA SER A 267 -10.22 22.49 26.05
C SER A 267 -10.69 23.09 24.72
N GLU A 268 -9.78 23.35 23.77
CA GLU A 268 -10.14 23.90 22.45
C GLU A 268 -10.96 22.90 21.61
N ILE A 269 -10.65 21.60 21.65
CA ILE A 269 -11.46 20.56 21.00
C ILE A 269 -12.89 20.57 21.54
N SER A 270 -13.05 20.69 22.85
CA SER A 270 -14.36 20.73 23.51
C SER A 270 -15.15 21.99 23.16
N ARG A 271 -14.49 23.14 23.06
CA ARG A 271 -15.08 24.45 22.75
C ARG A 271 -15.45 24.57 21.28
N SER A 272 -14.57 24.11 20.38
CA SER A 272 -14.67 24.32 18.93
C SER A 272 -15.07 23.03 18.19
N ARG A 273 -16.11 22.34 18.68
CA ARG A 273 -16.55 21.02 18.18
C ARG A 273 -16.75 20.96 16.67
N ASN A 274 -17.41 21.96 16.07
CA ASN A 274 -17.65 21.98 14.62
C ASN A 274 -16.35 22.08 13.82
N ASN A 275 -15.41 22.90 14.26
CA ASN A 275 -14.12 23.04 13.59
C ASN A 275 -13.26 21.77 13.73
N PHE A 276 -13.30 21.12 14.89
CA PHE A 276 -12.67 19.82 15.08
C PHE A 276 -13.29 18.75 14.17
N GLU A 277 -14.63 18.71 14.08
CA GLU A 277 -15.34 17.77 13.19
C GLU A 277 -14.99 17.98 11.72
N ILE A 278 -14.81 19.23 11.26
CA ILE A 278 -14.32 19.54 9.91
C ILE A 278 -12.95 18.88 9.66
N LEU A 279 -12.01 18.97 10.60
CA LEU A 279 -10.69 18.33 10.46
C LEU A 279 -10.78 16.81 10.47
N CYS A 280 -11.67 16.22 11.27
CA CYS A 280 -11.93 14.79 11.24
C CYS A 280 -12.40 14.32 9.85
N TYR A 281 -13.41 15.01 9.30
CA TYR A 281 -13.89 14.68 7.95
C TYR A 281 -12.83 14.95 6.87
N ALA A 282 -12.10 16.07 6.97
CA ALA A 282 -11.01 16.38 6.05
C ALA A 282 -9.94 15.28 6.03
N ALA A 283 -9.67 14.65 7.17
CA ALA A 283 -8.72 13.54 7.26
C ALA A 283 -9.18 12.27 6.52
N SER A 284 -10.48 12.14 6.20
CA SER A 284 -11.04 11.03 5.42
C SER A 284 -10.63 9.64 5.93
N GLY A 285 -10.69 9.44 7.25
CA GLY A 285 -10.32 8.19 7.90
C GLY A 285 -8.83 7.99 8.16
N ASN A 286 -7.97 8.98 7.86
CA ASN A 286 -6.53 8.91 8.06
C ASN A 286 -6.09 9.62 9.35
N PRO A 287 -5.73 8.90 10.43
CA PRO A 287 -5.31 9.51 11.70
C PRO A 287 -4.08 10.42 11.56
N ARG A 288 -3.12 10.06 10.70
CA ARG A 288 -1.93 10.88 10.47
C ARG A 288 -2.28 12.26 9.92
N PHE A 289 -3.25 12.33 9.00
CA PHE A 289 -3.70 13.61 8.45
C PHE A 289 -4.38 14.44 9.52
N LEU A 290 -5.22 13.82 10.36
CA LEU A 290 -5.86 14.51 11.48
C LEU A 290 -4.82 15.08 12.47
N LEU A 291 -3.89 14.26 12.96
CA LEU A 291 -2.88 14.68 13.91
C LEU A 291 -2.00 15.81 13.37
N LYS A 292 -1.57 15.71 12.09
CA LYS A 292 -0.80 16.77 11.43
C LYS A 292 -1.58 18.09 11.34
N THR A 293 -2.86 18.03 10.98
CA THR A 293 -3.66 19.25 10.78
C THR A 293 -4.04 19.89 12.10
N ILE A 294 -4.34 19.12 13.15
CA ILE A 294 -4.57 19.63 14.51
C ILE A 294 -3.31 20.27 15.07
N GLY A 295 -2.13 19.65 14.89
CA GLY A 295 -0.86 20.23 15.32
C GLY A 295 -0.59 21.62 14.73
N ARG A 296 -1.09 21.89 13.52
CA ARG A 296 -0.99 23.20 12.84
C ARG A 296 -2.12 24.17 13.20
N ALA A 297 -3.25 23.67 13.68
CA ALA A 297 -4.42 24.47 14.04
C ALA A 297 -4.82 24.31 15.52
N PRO A 298 -3.91 24.52 16.49
CA PRO A 298 -4.13 24.17 17.90
C PRO A 298 -5.21 25.00 18.60
N LYS A 299 -5.60 26.16 18.06
CA LYS A 299 -6.70 26.99 18.59
C LYS A 299 -8.05 26.64 17.96
N LEU A 300 -8.08 25.80 16.95
CA LEU A 300 -9.28 25.35 16.25
C LEU A 300 -10.25 26.50 15.87
N ASN A 301 -9.74 27.71 15.61
CA ASN A 301 -10.56 28.82 15.14
C ASN A 301 -10.72 28.77 13.61
N SER A 302 -11.73 29.46 13.08
CA SER A 302 -12.07 29.43 11.66
C SER A 302 -10.92 29.87 10.74
N SER A 303 -10.07 30.81 11.18
CA SER A 303 -8.90 31.25 10.42
C SER A 303 -7.91 30.11 10.24
N GLN A 304 -7.53 29.43 11.34
CA GLN A 304 -6.61 28.30 11.28
C GLN A 304 -7.18 27.11 10.49
N ILE A 305 -8.49 26.84 10.60
CA ILE A 305 -9.14 25.78 9.81
C ILE A 305 -9.06 26.09 8.31
N ASN A 306 -9.38 27.33 7.92
CA ASN A 306 -9.29 27.72 6.51
C ASN A 306 -7.85 27.63 5.97
N GLU A 307 -6.89 28.05 6.76
CA GLU A 307 -5.46 28.01 6.44
C GLU A 307 -4.98 26.57 6.28
N VAL A 308 -5.17 25.73 7.33
CA VAL A 308 -4.64 24.36 7.32
C VAL A 308 -5.28 23.48 6.25
N ILE A 309 -6.57 23.65 5.95
CA ILE A 309 -7.22 22.90 4.88
C ILE A 309 -6.63 23.28 3.51
N ARG A 310 -6.38 24.55 3.26
CA ARG A 310 -5.77 24.99 2.00
C ARG A 310 -4.32 24.56 1.89
N GLU A 311 -3.52 24.79 2.91
CA GLU A 311 -2.09 24.48 2.87
C GLU A 311 -1.86 22.96 2.82
N PHE A 312 -2.48 22.20 3.72
CA PHE A 312 -2.21 20.76 3.80
C PHE A 312 -2.88 19.98 2.66
N TYR A 313 -4.19 20.15 2.44
CA TYR A 313 -4.90 19.28 1.49
C TYR A 313 -4.86 19.79 0.04
N LYS A 314 -4.92 21.10 -0.17
CA LYS A 314 -4.89 21.64 -1.54
C LYS A 314 -3.47 21.81 -2.08
N VAL A 315 -2.48 22.10 -1.21
CA VAL A 315 -1.10 22.35 -1.65
C VAL A 315 -0.21 21.14 -1.35
N GLU A 316 0.00 20.78 -0.07
CA GLU A 316 1.01 19.79 0.31
C GLU A 316 0.64 18.36 -0.14
N LEU A 317 -0.59 17.92 0.07
CA LEU A 317 -1.00 16.55 -0.29
C LEU A 317 -0.94 16.32 -1.80
N LEU A 318 -1.38 17.31 -2.59
CA LEU A 318 -1.29 17.24 -4.06
C LEU A 318 0.16 17.41 -4.56
N ALA A 319 0.98 18.20 -3.86
CA ALA A 319 2.42 18.29 -4.15
C ALA A 319 3.15 16.97 -3.80
N GLU A 320 2.80 16.30 -2.68
CA GLU A 320 3.36 14.99 -2.34
C GLU A 320 3.08 13.96 -3.43
N HIS A 321 1.88 13.99 -4.04
CA HIS A 321 1.57 13.17 -5.20
C HIS A 321 2.45 13.51 -6.41
N SER A 322 2.60 14.78 -6.74
CA SER A 322 3.44 15.22 -7.87
C SER A 322 4.92 14.89 -7.68
N ASN A 323 5.43 14.98 -6.45
CA ASN A 323 6.82 14.67 -6.10
C ASN A 323 7.17 13.18 -6.30
N LEU A 324 6.17 12.30 -6.44
CA LEU A 324 6.42 10.91 -6.86
C LEU A 324 7.09 10.86 -8.23
N SER A 325 6.84 11.83 -9.13
CA SER A 325 7.45 11.88 -10.46
C SER A 325 8.97 12.10 -10.43
N GLU A 326 9.50 12.77 -9.40
CA GLU A 326 10.95 12.93 -9.21
C GLU A 326 11.61 11.61 -8.81
N LYS A 327 10.90 10.82 -8.01
CA LYS A 327 11.37 9.53 -7.51
C LYS A 327 11.17 8.40 -8.53
N TYR A 328 10.12 8.51 -9.34
CA TYR A 328 9.73 7.52 -10.35
C TYR A 328 9.46 8.22 -11.69
N PRO A 329 10.52 8.66 -12.42
CA PRO A 329 10.37 9.45 -13.65
C PRO A 329 9.54 8.75 -14.73
N GLY A 330 9.62 7.43 -14.82
CA GLY A 330 8.84 6.63 -15.75
C GLY A 330 7.33 6.69 -15.52
N GLN A 331 6.88 7.10 -14.33
CA GLN A 331 5.46 7.24 -13.96
C GLN A 331 4.95 8.68 -14.12
N LYS A 332 5.80 9.62 -14.54
CA LYS A 332 5.47 11.05 -14.57
C LYS A 332 4.15 11.34 -15.28
N GLY A 333 3.93 10.79 -16.47
CA GLY A 333 2.70 11.00 -17.22
C GLY A 333 1.43 10.57 -16.50
N LEU A 334 1.49 9.45 -15.74
CA LEU A 334 0.38 8.95 -14.94
C LEU A 334 0.13 9.83 -13.71
N ILE A 335 1.20 10.28 -13.05
CA ILE A 335 1.14 11.15 -11.87
C ILE A 335 0.55 12.50 -12.25
N ASP A 336 1.07 13.13 -13.31
CA ASP A 336 0.62 14.44 -13.79
C ASP A 336 -0.85 14.38 -14.26
N TRP A 337 -1.22 13.32 -14.97
CA TRP A 337 -2.60 13.10 -15.36
C TRP A 337 -3.51 12.91 -14.13
N GLY A 338 -3.10 12.07 -13.18
CA GLY A 338 -3.88 11.81 -11.96
C GLY A 338 -4.18 13.10 -11.20
N ARG A 339 -3.16 13.95 -11.03
CA ARG A 339 -3.32 15.27 -10.43
C ARG A 339 -4.29 16.15 -11.21
N SER A 340 -4.09 16.26 -12.53
CA SER A 340 -4.94 17.08 -13.41
C SER A 340 -6.39 16.59 -13.42
N PHE A 341 -6.61 15.28 -13.40
CA PHE A 341 -7.94 14.68 -13.32
C PHE A 341 -8.65 15.04 -12.02
N ILE A 342 -7.96 14.95 -10.88
CA ILE A 342 -8.54 15.31 -9.58
C ILE A 342 -8.79 16.81 -9.47
N GLU A 343 -7.78 17.66 -9.70
CA GLU A 343 -7.89 19.12 -9.52
C GLU A 343 -8.77 19.78 -10.58
N GLY A 344 -8.66 19.35 -11.85
CA GLY A 344 -9.33 20.00 -12.97
C GLY A 344 -10.76 19.52 -13.22
N PHE A 345 -11.10 18.28 -12.82
CA PHE A 345 -12.41 17.71 -13.19
C PHE A 345 -13.17 17.15 -11.99
N VAL A 346 -12.56 16.31 -11.17
CA VAL A 346 -13.27 15.61 -10.08
C VAL A 346 -13.71 16.57 -8.99
N LEU A 347 -12.78 17.34 -8.43
CA LEU A 347 -13.07 18.26 -7.32
C LEU A 347 -14.05 19.37 -7.70
N PRO A 348 -13.89 20.06 -8.86
CA PRO A 348 -14.86 21.08 -9.30
C PRO A 348 -16.25 20.51 -9.54
N GLU A 349 -16.34 19.31 -10.12
CA GLU A 349 -17.64 18.67 -10.39
C GLU A 349 -18.35 18.23 -9.10
N LEU A 350 -17.61 17.68 -8.13
CA LEU A 350 -18.16 17.33 -6.81
C LEU A 350 -18.62 18.59 -6.06
N GLN A 351 -17.84 19.66 -6.09
CA GLN A 351 -18.22 20.94 -5.47
C GLN A 351 -19.49 21.49 -6.09
N ARG A 352 -19.55 21.57 -7.43
CA ARG A 352 -20.74 22.03 -8.18
C ARG A 352 -21.99 21.22 -7.83
N LYS A 353 -21.88 19.87 -7.80
CA LYS A 353 -22.97 18.97 -7.44
C LYS A 353 -23.42 19.19 -6.00
N ASN A 354 -22.50 19.26 -5.06
CA ASN A 354 -22.82 19.43 -3.65
C ASN A 354 -23.52 20.76 -3.37
N ASN A 355 -23.09 21.85 -4.01
CA ASN A 355 -23.78 23.14 -3.92
C ASN A 355 -25.23 23.05 -4.42
N ASN A 356 -25.46 22.38 -5.54
CA ASN A 356 -26.81 22.15 -6.08
C ASN A 356 -27.65 21.22 -5.19
N TYR A 357 -27.03 20.23 -4.55
CA TYR A 357 -27.70 19.32 -3.64
C TYR A 357 -28.14 20.01 -2.35
N LEU A 358 -27.26 20.81 -1.75
CA LEU A 358 -27.57 21.56 -0.54
C LEU A 358 -28.69 22.59 -0.76
N THR A 359 -28.68 23.30 -1.91
CA THR A 359 -29.76 24.25 -2.25
C THR A 359 -31.11 23.57 -2.50
N SER A 360 -31.11 22.27 -2.82
CA SER A 360 -32.30 21.46 -3.10
C SER A 360 -32.65 20.53 -1.94
N ASP A 361 -32.07 20.71 -0.76
CA ASP A 361 -32.23 19.85 0.44
C ASP A 361 -32.00 18.35 0.14
N LYS A 362 -30.96 18.07 -0.65
CA LYS A 362 -30.58 16.71 -1.03
C LYS A 362 -29.25 16.31 -0.39
N GLN A 363 -29.07 15.00 -0.22
CA GLN A 363 -27.81 14.44 0.28
C GLN A 363 -26.64 14.74 -0.68
N THR A 364 -25.47 15.01 -0.11
CA THR A 364 -24.22 15.32 -0.79
C THR A 364 -23.41 14.08 -1.15
N THR A 365 -22.28 14.26 -1.79
CA THR A 365 -21.38 13.18 -2.17
C THR A 365 -19.91 13.58 -2.17
N CYS A 366 -19.03 12.63 -1.85
CA CYS A 366 -17.60 12.68 -2.12
C CYS A 366 -17.16 11.48 -2.96
N PHE A 367 -18.11 10.75 -3.54
CA PHE A 367 -17.83 9.52 -4.25
C PHE A 367 -17.77 9.74 -5.76
N ILE A 368 -16.80 9.08 -6.37
CA ILE A 368 -16.72 8.85 -7.81
C ILE A 368 -16.86 7.36 -8.10
N TRP A 369 -17.42 7.03 -9.24
CA TRP A 369 -17.51 5.68 -9.74
C TRP A 369 -16.77 5.57 -11.07
N ILE A 370 -15.96 4.55 -11.20
CA ILE A 370 -15.10 4.31 -12.37
C ILE A 370 -15.45 2.94 -12.95
N HIS A 371 -15.72 2.91 -14.25
CA HIS A 371 -16.06 1.67 -14.96
C HIS A 371 -14.92 0.65 -14.87
N LYS A 372 -15.24 -0.66 -14.76
CA LYS A 372 -14.23 -1.73 -14.62
C LYS A 372 -13.30 -1.89 -15.82
N ASP A 373 -13.79 -1.60 -17.04
CA ASP A 373 -13.09 -1.82 -18.32
C ASP A 373 -12.44 -0.53 -18.85
N ILE A 374 -12.04 0.41 -17.98
CA ILE A 374 -11.24 1.58 -18.35
C ILE A 374 -9.83 1.17 -18.83
N PRO A 375 -9.11 2.05 -19.57
CA PRO A 375 -7.72 1.79 -19.97
C PRO A 375 -6.83 1.45 -18.77
N GLN A 376 -5.87 0.54 -18.97
CA GLN A 376 -4.95 0.11 -17.91
C GLN A 376 -4.13 1.28 -17.37
N THR A 377 -3.70 2.19 -18.23
CA THR A 377 -2.98 3.43 -17.84
C THR A 377 -3.79 4.27 -16.85
N VAL A 378 -5.11 4.36 -17.04
CA VAL A 378 -5.99 5.06 -16.08
C VAL A 378 -6.06 4.30 -14.75
N LYS A 379 -6.14 2.95 -14.77
CA LYS A 379 -6.11 2.14 -13.54
C LYS A 379 -4.81 2.37 -12.75
N GLU A 380 -3.67 2.42 -13.45
CA GLU A 380 -2.38 2.69 -12.84
C GLU A 380 -2.32 4.10 -12.22
N ALA A 381 -2.83 5.11 -12.92
CA ALA A 381 -2.89 6.47 -12.38
C ALA A 381 -3.80 6.57 -11.13
N LEU A 382 -4.95 5.88 -11.13
CA LEU A 382 -5.84 5.80 -9.97
C LEU A 382 -5.15 5.09 -8.78
N ARG A 383 -4.39 4.03 -9.04
CA ARG A 383 -3.58 3.34 -8.04
C ARG A 383 -2.58 4.27 -7.34
N LEU A 384 -1.94 5.17 -8.08
CA LEU A 384 -1.02 6.17 -7.53
C LEU A 384 -1.75 7.20 -6.67
N LEU A 385 -2.95 7.61 -7.05
CA LEU A 385 -3.82 8.48 -6.24
C LEU A 385 -4.27 7.81 -4.94
N GLU A 386 -4.54 6.49 -4.96
CA GLU A 386 -4.85 5.71 -3.74
C GLU A 386 -3.65 5.62 -2.80
N TYR A 387 -2.45 5.41 -3.35
CA TYR A 387 -1.22 5.34 -2.56
C TYR A 387 -1.01 6.61 -1.72
N THR A 388 -1.25 7.76 -2.32
CA THR A 388 -1.11 9.06 -1.64
C THR A 388 -2.32 9.43 -0.75
N GLY A 389 -3.43 8.69 -0.84
CA GLY A 389 -4.64 8.93 -0.05
C GLY A 389 -5.52 10.07 -0.57
N ILE A 390 -5.32 10.47 -1.82
CA ILE A 390 -6.19 11.45 -2.50
C ILE A 390 -7.53 10.82 -2.86
N ILE A 391 -7.53 9.56 -3.27
CA ILE A 391 -8.73 8.74 -3.38
C ILE A 391 -8.58 7.48 -2.54
N GLN A 392 -9.68 6.77 -2.31
CA GLN A 392 -9.70 5.56 -1.52
C GLN A 392 -10.77 4.61 -2.08
N GLU A 393 -10.40 3.36 -2.35
CA GLU A 393 -11.38 2.37 -2.77
C GLU A 393 -12.45 2.17 -1.69
N HIS A 394 -13.72 2.33 -2.06
CA HIS A 394 -14.86 2.21 -1.16
C HIS A 394 -15.82 1.07 -1.56
N GLY A 395 -15.55 0.36 -2.63
CA GLY A 395 -16.29 -0.83 -3.04
C GLY A 395 -16.13 -1.19 -4.50
N LYS A 396 -15.85 -2.47 -4.75
CA LYS A 396 -15.78 -3.09 -6.07
C LYS A 396 -17.12 -3.69 -6.48
N GLY A 397 -17.33 -3.83 -7.78
CA GLY A 397 -18.53 -4.47 -8.30
C GLY A 397 -19.82 -3.63 -8.14
N ILE A 398 -19.67 -2.34 -7.87
CA ILE A 398 -20.81 -1.42 -7.70
C ILE A 398 -21.42 -1.11 -9.07
N LYS A 399 -22.75 -1.16 -9.14
CA LYS A 399 -23.50 -0.79 -10.35
C LYS A 399 -23.66 0.72 -10.46
N SER A 400 -23.45 1.24 -11.68
CA SER A 400 -23.78 2.62 -12.03
C SER A 400 -25.28 2.82 -12.22
N SER A 401 -25.69 4.05 -12.53
CA SER A 401 -27.07 4.39 -12.92
C SER A 401 -27.52 3.63 -14.19
N MET A 402 -26.59 3.27 -15.08
CA MET A 402 -26.84 2.47 -16.28
C MET A 402 -26.63 0.95 -16.06
N SER A 403 -26.57 0.49 -14.82
CA SER A 403 -26.34 -0.91 -14.46
C SER A 403 -25.00 -1.50 -14.90
N GLU A 404 -24.05 -0.68 -15.33
CA GLU A 404 -22.66 -1.08 -15.60
C GLU A 404 -21.90 -1.31 -14.30
N VAL A 405 -20.90 -2.18 -14.35
CA VAL A 405 -20.11 -2.56 -13.16
C VAL A 405 -18.81 -1.77 -13.10
N GLY A 406 -18.49 -1.26 -11.92
CA GLY A 406 -17.26 -0.50 -11.68
C GLY A 406 -16.83 -0.50 -10.22
N THR A 407 -15.89 0.36 -9.92
CA THR A 407 -15.35 0.59 -8.57
C THR A 407 -15.74 1.98 -8.10
N ARG A 408 -16.26 2.07 -6.88
CA ARG A 408 -16.52 3.34 -6.22
C ARG A 408 -15.32 3.74 -5.39
N TYR A 409 -14.89 4.99 -5.56
CA TYR A 409 -13.83 5.60 -4.77
C TYR A 409 -14.37 6.77 -3.95
N LEU A 410 -13.90 6.89 -2.74
CA LEU A 410 -14.04 8.06 -1.90
C LEU A 410 -12.93 9.05 -2.29
N VAL A 411 -13.29 10.28 -2.63
CA VAL A 411 -12.35 11.39 -2.83
C VAL A 411 -12.09 12.04 -1.47
N ASN A 412 -10.83 12.31 -1.16
CA ASN A 412 -10.43 12.91 0.12
C ASN A 412 -11.20 14.22 0.36
N LEU A 413 -11.94 14.27 1.48
CA LEU A 413 -12.79 15.40 1.82
C LEU A 413 -12.00 16.67 2.09
N GLY A 414 -10.78 16.56 2.61
CA GLY A 414 -9.91 17.73 2.78
C GLY A 414 -9.56 18.39 1.46
N CYS A 415 -9.31 17.60 0.40
CA CYS A 415 -9.11 18.11 -0.95
C CYS A 415 -10.37 18.80 -1.50
N LEU A 416 -11.55 18.21 -1.24
CA LEU A 416 -12.83 18.80 -1.63
C LEU A 416 -13.09 20.11 -0.88
N PHE A 417 -12.90 20.14 0.43
CA PHE A 417 -13.05 21.34 1.27
C PHE A 417 -12.08 22.45 0.88
N GLY A 418 -10.88 22.08 0.41
CA GLY A 418 -9.89 23.03 -0.12
C GLY A 418 -10.35 23.82 -1.34
N GLN A 419 -11.44 23.41 -2.01
CA GLN A 419 -12.07 24.16 -3.11
C GLN A 419 -12.94 25.33 -2.60
N GLU A 420 -13.36 25.27 -1.34
CA GLU A 420 -14.24 26.28 -0.74
C GLU A 420 -13.50 27.59 -0.42
N ALA A 421 -14.18 28.71 -0.60
CA ALA A 421 -13.63 30.03 -0.22
C ALA A 421 -13.43 30.13 1.31
N THR A 422 -14.33 29.53 2.09
CA THR A 422 -14.29 29.51 3.57
C THR A 422 -14.60 28.10 4.08
N PRO A 423 -13.64 27.15 4.03
CA PRO A 423 -13.85 25.77 4.48
C PRO A 423 -14.49 25.63 5.87
N ALA A 424 -14.11 26.48 6.82
CA ALA A 424 -14.67 26.46 8.18
C ALA A 424 -16.19 26.67 8.24
N ASN A 425 -16.77 27.34 7.24
CA ASN A 425 -18.21 27.63 7.22
C ASN A 425 -18.99 26.70 6.30
N SER A 426 -18.40 26.31 5.17
CA SER A 426 -19.12 25.59 4.08
C SER A 426 -18.94 24.06 4.13
N SER A 427 -17.88 23.54 4.79
CA SER A 427 -17.56 22.10 4.69
C SER A 427 -18.49 21.21 5.51
N LEU A 428 -18.92 21.63 6.69
CA LEU A 428 -19.68 20.78 7.60
C LEU A 428 -21.05 20.35 7.06
N PRO A 429 -21.84 21.23 6.40
CA PRO A 429 -23.09 20.82 5.75
C PRO A 429 -22.86 19.76 4.66
N VAL A 430 -21.76 19.85 3.91
CA VAL A 430 -21.39 18.84 2.92
C VAL A 430 -21.09 17.53 3.63
N ALA A 431 -20.23 17.53 4.65
CA ALA A 431 -19.77 16.33 5.34
C ALA A 431 -20.91 15.54 6.03
N ARG A 432 -21.80 16.24 6.73
CA ARG A 432 -22.90 15.61 7.50
C ARG A 432 -24.00 15.01 6.64
N ASN A 433 -24.10 15.40 5.36
CA ASN A 433 -25.14 14.93 4.43
C ASN A 433 -24.63 13.94 3.39
N ILE A 434 -23.40 13.42 3.52
CA ILE A 434 -22.81 12.50 2.54
C ILE A 434 -23.59 11.18 2.48
N THR A 435 -23.82 10.72 1.24
CA THR A 435 -24.38 9.39 0.98
C THR A 435 -23.59 8.64 -0.08
N PRO A 436 -23.35 7.32 0.09
CA PRO A 436 -22.72 6.49 -0.93
C PRO A 436 -23.66 6.15 -2.10
N LYS A 437 -24.95 6.52 -2.00
CA LYS A 437 -25.93 6.32 -3.08
C LYS A 437 -25.75 7.32 -4.22
N ARG A 438 -25.04 8.42 -4.01
CA ARG A 438 -24.74 9.44 -5.02
C ARG A 438 -23.27 9.36 -5.40
N MET A 439 -23.01 9.35 -6.70
CA MET A 439 -21.66 9.24 -7.25
C MET A 439 -21.52 10.13 -8.48
N THR A 440 -20.31 10.55 -8.79
CA THR A 440 -19.99 11.08 -10.12
C THR A 440 -19.43 9.93 -10.95
N GLU A 441 -20.12 9.57 -12.01
CA GLU A 441 -19.82 8.38 -12.81
C GLU A 441 -18.90 8.73 -13.99
N PHE A 442 -17.83 7.93 -14.13
CA PHE A 442 -16.88 8.00 -15.25
C PHE A 442 -16.93 6.65 -15.99
N GLY A 443 -17.69 6.64 -17.10
CA GLY A 443 -17.85 5.46 -17.95
C GLY A 443 -16.58 5.10 -18.72
N MET A 444 -16.59 3.95 -19.40
CA MET A 444 -15.44 3.39 -20.11
C MET A 444 -14.83 4.35 -21.16
N SER A 445 -15.66 5.09 -21.88
CA SER A 445 -15.25 6.01 -22.96
C SER A 445 -15.25 7.47 -22.50
N ASN A 446 -15.04 7.74 -21.22
CA ASN A 446 -15.04 9.11 -20.72
C ASN A 446 -13.91 9.93 -21.38
N PRO A 447 -14.21 11.15 -21.93
CA PRO A 447 -13.22 11.94 -22.64
C PRO A 447 -12.00 12.33 -21.79
N HIS A 448 -12.12 12.38 -20.47
CA HIS A 448 -10.98 12.68 -19.59
C HIS A 448 -9.92 11.55 -19.56
N PHE A 449 -10.24 10.36 -20.05
CA PHE A 449 -9.30 9.25 -20.17
C PHE A 449 -8.48 9.29 -21.46
N ALA A 450 -8.94 10.04 -22.47
CA ALA A 450 -8.29 10.09 -23.78
C ALA A 450 -6.79 10.44 -23.74
N PRO A 451 -6.30 11.35 -22.87
CA PRO A 451 -4.86 11.64 -22.80
C PRO A 451 -3.99 10.46 -22.40
N LEU A 452 -4.56 9.44 -21.73
CA LEU A 452 -3.82 8.23 -21.32
C LEU A 452 -4.05 7.02 -22.22
N VAL A 453 -5.04 7.07 -23.14
CA VAL A 453 -5.35 5.92 -24.01
C VAL A 453 -4.20 5.62 -24.96
N ASP A 454 -3.56 6.68 -25.48
CA ASP A 454 -2.50 6.60 -26.50
C ASP A 454 -1.10 6.93 -25.94
N GLN A 455 -0.97 7.22 -24.65
CA GLN A 455 0.33 7.42 -24.05
C GLN A 455 1.06 6.08 -23.91
N ILE A 456 1.86 5.77 -24.93
CA ILE A 456 3.08 5.01 -24.71
C ILE A 456 3.95 5.89 -23.81
N PRO A 457 4.53 5.37 -22.71
CA PRO A 457 5.40 6.18 -21.86
C PRO A 457 6.42 6.92 -22.73
N ASN A 458 6.34 8.24 -22.79
CA ASN A 458 7.34 9.04 -23.47
C ASN A 458 8.62 8.98 -22.64
N PHE A 459 9.57 8.21 -23.13
CA PHE A 459 10.88 8.04 -22.52
C PHE A 459 11.68 9.31 -22.74
N VAL A 460 12.08 9.95 -21.65
CA VAL A 460 13.02 11.06 -21.70
C VAL A 460 14.38 10.54 -22.19
N GLU A 461 14.86 11.11 -23.27
CA GLU A 461 16.15 10.85 -23.90
C GLU A 461 17.33 11.17 -22.97
N ASN A 462 17.68 10.31 -22.03
CA ASN A 462 19.01 10.34 -21.42
C ASN A 462 19.32 8.98 -20.77
N ASP A 463 20.34 8.29 -21.28
CA ASP A 463 21.06 7.11 -20.76
C ASP A 463 20.29 5.78 -20.54
N THR A 464 18.98 5.75 -20.61
CA THR A 464 18.19 4.51 -20.49
C THR A 464 17.90 3.83 -21.84
N THR A 465 18.35 4.40 -22.95
CA THR A 465 17.94 4.01 -24.31
C THR A 465 18.36 2.58 -24.67
N GLU A 466 19.56 2.14 -24.33
CA GLU A 466 20.04 0.79 -24.67
C GLU A 466 19.33 -0.32 -23.89
N ILE A 467 19.03 -0.08 -22.64
CA ILE A 467 18.41 -1.08 -21.76
C ILE A 467 16.92 -1.17 -22.06
N LEU A 468 16.28 -0.02 -22.30
CA LEU A 468 14.87 0.04 -22.74
C LEU A 468 14.70 -0.60 -24.11
N GLU A 469 15.64 -0.37 -25.04
CA GLU A 469 15.66 -1.06 -26.35
C GLU A 469 15.70 -2.58 -26.18
N LYS A 470 16.47 -3.10 -25.21
CA LYS A 470 16.46 -4.52 -24.88
C LYS A 470 15.09 -4.99 -24.39
N GLU A 471 14.43 -4.23 -23.52
CA GLU A 471 13.10 -4.60 -23.01
C GLU A 471 12.04 -4.58 -24.11
N LEU A 472 12.04 -3.55 -24.95
CA LEU A 472 11.11 -3.42 -26.07
C LEU A 472 11.30 -4.51 -27.13
N ASN A 473 12.53 -4.98 -27.31
CA ASN A 473 12.85 -6.05 -28.27
C ASN A 473 12.71 -7.46 -27.67
N LYS A 474 12.31 -7.61 -26.39
CA LYS A 474 11.98 -8.91 -25.83
C LYS A 474 10.86 -9.57 -26.59
N ASN A 475 10.95 -10.92 -26.71
CA ASN A 475 9.88 -11.73 -27.29
C ASN A 475 8.61 -11.61 -26.45
N ILE A 476 7.44 -11.65 -27.10
CA ILE A 476 6.12 -11.57 -26.44
C ILE A 476 5.86 -12.73 -25.46
N GLU A 477 6.69 -13.78 -25.46
CA GLU A 477 6.64 -14.87 -24.47
C GLU A 477 6.94 -14.42 -23.03
N VAL A 478 7.61 -13.27 -22.85
CA VAL A 478 7.87 -12.70 -21.51
C VAL A 478 6.63 -12.06 -20.89
N LEU A 479 5.59 -11.84 -21.69
CA LEU A 479 4.34 -11.23 -21.23
C LEU A 479 3.44 -12.27 -20.57
N ASP A 480 2.70 -11.85 -19.57
CA ASP A 480 1.67 -12.65 -18.91
C ASP A 480 0.45 -12.85 -19.84
N LEU A 481 0.67 -13.61 -20.90
CA LEU A 481 -0.33 -13.96 -21.92
C LEU A 481 -0.36 -15.48 -22.08
N THR A 482 -1.54 -16.02 -22.37
CA THR A 482 -1.65 -17.47 -22.64
C THR A 482 -0.90 -17.84 -23.92
N ASN A 483 -0.28 -19.04 -23.96
CA ASN A 483 0.45 -19.55 -25.13
C ASN A 483 -0.36 -19.44 -26.42
N TRP A 484 -1.66 -19.69 -26.33
CA TRP A 484 -2.56 -19.57 -27.47
C TRP A 484 -2.64 -18.14 -28.02
N ILE A 485 -2.71 -17.11 -27.14
CA ILE A 485 -2.68 -15.69 -27.57
C ILE A 485 -1.34 -15.38 -28.23
N ILE A 486 -0.23 -15.81 -27.64
CA ILE A 486 1.12 -15.62 -28.17
C ILE A 486 1.25 -16.19 -29.58
N GLU A 487 0.83 -17.46 -29.80
CA GLU A 487 0.86 -18.07 -31.11
C GLU A 487 -0.02 -17.36 -32.14
N THR A 488 -1.17 -16.83 -31.68
CA THR A 488 -2.10 -16.12 -32.55
C THR A 488 -1.57 -14.76 -32.98
N LEU A 489 -0.86 -14.05 -32.07
CA LEU A 489 -0.18 -12.78 -32.36
C LEU A 489 0.98 -12.99 -33.33
N ARG A 490 1.75 -14.06 -33.21
CA ARG A 490 2.82 -14.42 -34.17
C ARG A 490 2.33 -14.57 -35.60
N ARG A 491 1.12 -15.08 -35.79
CA ARG A 491 0.52 -15.25 -37.13
C ARG A 491 0.18 -13.93 -37.83
N ILE A 492 0.20 -12.83 -37.11
CA ILE A 492 0.01 -11.49 -37.65
C ILE A 492 1.30 -10.63 -37.49
N ASP A 493 2.47 -11.30 -37.46
CA ASP A 493 3.81 -10.73 -37.42
C ASP A 493 4.12 -9.90 -36.16
N ILE A 494 3.43 -10.16 -35.05
CA ILE A 494 3.71 -9.56 -33.75
C ILE A 494 4.57 -10.51 -32.93
N ASN A 495 5.86 -10.19 -32.75
CA ASN A 495 6.86 -11.05 -32.12
C ASN A 495 7.53 -10.41 -30.89
N THR A 496 7.48 -9.08 -30.76
CA THR A 496 8.15 -8.34 -29.69
C THR A 496 7.17 -7.48 -28.90
N VAL A 497 7.57 -7.09 -27.69
CA VAL A 497 6.82 -6.12 -26.88
C VAL A 497 6.59 -4.82 -27.66
N ARG A 498 7.60 -4.37 -28.41
CA ARG A 498 7.53 -3.20 -29.31
C ARG A 498 6.41 -3.34 -30.35
N ASP A 499 6.29 -4.51 -30.98
CA ASP A 499 5.28 -4.73 -32.01
C ASP A 499 3.87 -4.56 -31.43
N ILE A 500 3.63 -5.08 -30.22
CA ILE A 500 2.34 -4.88 -29.54
C ILE A 500 2.11 -3.42 -29.24
N LEU A 501 3.12 -2.71 -28.71
CA LEU A 501 2.98 -1.30 -28.34
C LEU A 501 2.68 -0.41 -29.55
N ASN A 502 3.29 -0.71 -30.71
CA ASN A 502 3.08 0.03 -31.96
C ASN A 502 1.80 -0.41 -32.71
N ALA A 503 1.29 -1.62 -32.47
CA ALA A 503 0.08 -2.09 -33.11
C ALA A 503 -1.16 -1.31 -32.65
N THR A 504 -2.04 -0.96 -33.57
CA THR A 504 -3.37 -0.43 -33.22
C THR A 504 -4.28 -1.54 -32.70
N GLU A 505 -5.29 -1.22 -31.90
CA GLU A 505 -6.29 -2.22 -31.48
C GLU A 505 -6.97 -2.88 -32.70
N ALA A 506 -7.17 -2.14 -33.79
CA ALA A 506 -7.72 -2.67 -35.03
C ALA A 506 -6.80 -3.73 -35.65
N HIS A 507 -5.48 -3.53 -35.62
CA HIS A 507 -4.52 -4.51 -36.10
C HIS A 507 -4.48 -5.74 -35.21
N LEU A 508 -4.48 -5.58 -33.88
CA LEU A 508 -4.52 -6.73 -32.94
C LEU A 508 -5.80 -7.58 -33.12
N LYS A 509 -6.92 -6.96 -33.50
CA LYS A 509 -8.18 -7.67 -33.76
C LYS A 509 -8.17 -8.48 -35.08
N THR A 510 -7.19 -8.31 -35.94
CA THR A 510 -7.04 -9.19 -37.13
C THR A 510 -6.54 -10.59 -36.73
N ALA A 511 -5.98 -10.74 -35.55
CA ALA A 511 -5.58 -12.02 -35.02
C ALA A 511 -6.81 -12.90 -34.69
N TYR A 512 -6.72 -14.18 -34.98
CA TYR A 512 -7.81 -15.15 -34.85
C TYR A 512 -8.37 -15.16 -33.41
N TYR A 513 -9.67 -14.98 -33.25
CA TYR A 513 -10.38 -14.90 -31.95
C TYR A 513 -9.92 -13.77 -31.00
N VAL A 514 -9.23 -12.75 -31.48
CA VAL A 514 -8.87 -11.55 -30.71
C VAL A 514 -9.92 -10.47 -30.97
N GLY A 515 -10.90 -10.36 -30.08
CA GLY A 515 -11.87 -9.26 -30.05
C GLY A 515 -11.40 -8.12 -29.14
N ASP A 516 -12.23 -7.09 -28.93
CA ASP A 516 -11.89 -5.87 -28.16
C ASP A 516 -11.28 -6.16 -26.79
N LYS A 517 -11.85 -7.10 -26.02
CA LYS A 517 -11.36 -7.43 -24.68
C LYS A 517 -9.94 -8.03 -24.71
N ARG A 518 -9.67 -8.92 -25.66
CA ARG A 518 -8.35 -9.57 -25.79
C ARG A 518 -7.32 -8.62 -26.37
N ALA A 519 -7.68 -7.77 -27.32
CA ALA A 519 -6.78 -6.74 -27.84
C ALA A 519 -6.32 -5.79 -26.71
N ARG A 520 -7.23 -5.37 -25.85
CA ARG A 520 -6.88 -4.57 -24.65
C ARG A 520 -6.03 -5.34 -23.65
N LEU A 521 -6.32 -6.61 -23.41
CA LEU A 521 -5.50 -7.47 -22.55
C LEU A 521 -4.05 -7.51 -23.05
N VAL A 522 -3.85 -7.77 -24.35
CA VAL A 522 -2.53 -7.81 -24.99
C VAL A 522 -1.80 -6.48 -24.85
N LYS A 523 -2.47 -5.36 -25.16
CA LYS A 523 -1.90 -4.01 -24.96
C LYS A 523 -1.53 -3.77 -23.49
N SER A 524 -2.42 -4.13 -22.57
CA SER A 524 -2.19 -3.97 -21.14
C SER A 524 -1.00 -4.77 -20.63
N ALA A 525 -0.81 -6.00 -21.11
CA ALA A 525 0.32 -6.83 -20.76
C ALA A 525 1.65 -6.22 -21.23
N ALA A 526 1.70 -5.71 -22.46
CA ALA A 526 2.88 -5.03 -22.99
C ALA A 526 3.20 -3.72 -22.23
N ILE A 527 2.19 -2.91 -21.94
CA ILE A 527 2.34 -1.69 -21.15
C ILE A 527 2.81 -2.02 -19.72
N ALA A 528 2.24 -3.05 -19.09
CA ALA A 528 2.64 -3.47 -17.76
C ALA A 528 4.11 -3.91 -17.71
N SER A 529 4.58 -4.66 -18.71
CA SER A 529 5.99 -5.08 -18.83
C SER A 529 6.95 -3.89 -18.91
N VAL A 530 6.58 -2.85 -19.68
CA VAL A 530 7.39 -1.63 -19.76
C VAL A 530 7.39 -0.84 -18.45
N TYR A 531 6.23 -0.72 -17.79
CA TYR A 531 6.18 -0.07 -16.47
C TYR A 531 6.94 -0.85 -15.41
N GLU A 532 6.90 -2.17 -15.46
CA GLU A 532 7.70 -3.02 -14.58
C GLU A 532 9.18 -2.71 -14.72
N TYR A 533 9.66 -2.62 -15.94
CA TYR A 533 11.05 -2.24 -16.23
C TYR A 533 11.39 -0.83 -15.73
N LEU A 534 10.52 0.15 -15.95
CA LEU A 534 10.75 1.55 -15.54
C LEU A 534 10.71 1.74 -14.01
N ASN A 535 10.14 0.79 -13.28
CA ASN A 535 10.06 0.81 -11.82
C ASN A 535 11.24 0.06 -11.17
N GLY A 536 12.00 -0.67 -11.95
CA GLY A 536 13.10 -1.58 -11.62
C GLY A 536 14.15 -1.32 -11.01
#